data_62ea3ec31919e4321c1e84ae9ef940c7
#
_entry.id   62ea3ec31919e4321c1e84ae9ef940c7
#
_cell.length_a   1.000
_cell.length_b   1.000
_cell.length_c   1.000
_cell.angle_alpha   90.00
_cell.angle_beta   90.00
_cell.angle_gamma   90.00
#
_symmetry.space_group_name_H-M   'P 1'
#
loop_
_entity.id
_entity.type
_entity.pdbx_description
1 polymer ?
#
loop_
_entity_poly.entity_id
_entity_poly.type
_entity_poly.pdbx_seq_one_letter_code
_entity_poly.pdbx_strand_id
1 'polypeptide(L)'
;LTILTVSDGDMTMHMTWFNQPFLRNVFHKGDSYIFVGTAKVKNGMRVMEQAEYYKLPVYAGMQQEMQPVYPLTSGLSNKTFQKAIMATRELICQMDDYVPEEVRAEHSLMELSEAYENIHFPMNQAVLKNAIRRLAFDEFYQFLYDMASMKKTTQLQENLHKIVQGKAVADYISNLPF
;
A
#
# COMPACT_ATOMS: atom_id res chain seq x y z
N LEU A 1 -3.36 17.01 -28.38
CA LEU A 1 -2.66 17.81 -27.39
C LEU A 1 -3.59 18.95 -26.93
N THR A 2 -3.86 19.03 -25.62
CA THR A 2 -4.57 20.14 -25.00
C THR A 2 -3.58 20.93 -24.17
N ILE A 3 -3.50 22.24 -24.40
CA ILE A 3 -2.65 23.16 -23.65
C ILE A 3 -3.56 24.19 -23.00
N LEU A 4 -3.36 24.37 -21.69
CA LEU A 4 -4.05 25.37 -20.89
C LEU A 4 -3.00 26.29 -20.26
N THR A 5 -3.20 27.58 -20.35
CA THR A 5 -2.39 28.57 -19.64
C THR A 5 -3.15 29.01 -18.40
N VAL A 6 -2.55 28.83 -17.23
CA VAL A 6 -3.10 29.22 -15.94
C VAL A 6 -2.22 30.26 -15.27
N SER A 7 -2.83 31.11 -14.45
CA SER A 7 -2.13 32.10 -13.65
C SER A 7 -2.73 32.17 -12.26
N ASP A 8 -1.89 32.34 -11.24
CA ASP A 8 -2.30 32.59 -9.85
C ASP A 8 -2.27 34.08 -9.47
N GLY A 9 -2.04 34.94 -10.46
CA GLY A 9 -1.87 36.39 -10.29
C GLY A 9 -0.39 36.81 -10.37
N ASP A 10 0.50 36.04 -9.79
CA ASP A 10 1.94 36.35 -9.76
C ASP A 10 2.72 35.58 -10.84
N MET A 11 2.30 34.38 -11.14
CA MET A 11 3.00 33.50 -12.05
C MET A 11 2.09 32.85 -13.09
N THR A 12 2.68 32.52 -14.23
CA THR A 12 1.99 31.80 -15.31
C THR A 12 2.62 30.43 -15.50
N MET A 13 1.77 29.41 -15.73
CA MET A 13 2.18 28.05 -16.00
C MET A 13 1.37 27.45 -17.16
N HIS A 14 2.04 26.59 -17.94
CA HIS A 14 1.37 25.87 -19.03
C HIS A 14 1.11 24.42 -18.60
N MET A 15 -0.17 24.04 -18.60
CA MET A 15 -0.62 22.69 -18.39
C MET A 15 -0.79 21.98 -19.71
N THR A 16 -0.29 20.75 -19.83
CA THR A 16 -0.30 20.00 -21.09
C THR A 16 -0.89 18.60 -20.87
N TRP A 17 -1.88 18.23 -21.68
CA TRP A 17 -2.44 16.88 -21.70
C TRP A 17 -2.42 16.27 -23.09
N PHE A 18 -2.02 15.01 -23.16
CA PHE A 18 -2.02 14.21 -24.37
C PHE A 18 -3.31 13.38 -24.45
N ASN A 19 -3.90 13.28 -25.62
CA ASN A 19 -5.10 12.47 -25.91
C ASN A 19 -6.34 12.79 -25.03
N GLN A 20 -6.47 14.02 -24.54
CA GLN A 20 -7.60 14.47 -23.72
C GLN A 20 -8.26 15.73 -24.32
N PRO A 21 -8.85 15.66 -25.52
CA PRO A 21 -9.47 16.82 -26.19
C PRO A 21 -10.70 17.35 -25.43
N PHE A 22 -11.38 16.51 -24.65
CA PHE A 22 -12.56 16.88 -23.88
C PHE A 22 -12.28 17.94 -22.80
N LEU A 23 -11.02 18.09 -22.36
CA LEU A 23 -10.63 19.08 -21.36
C LEU A 23 -10.89 20.53 -21.80
N ARG A 24 -10.99 20.79 -23.09
CA ARG A 24 -11.38 22.11 -23.62
C ARG A 24 -12.77 22.55 -23.17
N ASN A 25 -13.65 21.58 -22.89
CA ASN A 25 -15.01 21.81 -22.44
C ASN A 25 -15.13 21.84 -20.90
N VAL A 26 -14.06 21.49 -20.19
CA VAL A 26 -14.02 21.46 -18.72
C VAL A 26 -13.54 22.78 -18.16
N PHE A 27 -12.52 23.39 -18.78
CA PHE A 27 -11.89 24.60 -18.30
C PHE A 27 -12.46 25.83 -19.01
N HIS A 28 -12.98 26.77 -18.21
CA HIS A 28 -13.48 28.04 -18.70
C HIS A 28 -12.64 29.20 -18.15
N LYS A 29 -12.54 30.26 -18.91
CA LYS A 29 -11.82 31.47 -18.48
C LYS A 29 -12.50 32.08 -17.26
N GLY A 30 -11.71 32.28 -16.21
CA GLY A 30 -12.20 32.82 -14.93
C GLY A 30 -12.49 31.76 -13.86
N ASP A 31 -12.53 30.48 -14.23
CA ASP A 31 -12.64 29.41 -13.26
C ASP A 31 -11.34 29.20 -12.48
N SER A 32 -11.48 28.75 -11.25
CA SER A 32 -10.36 28.42 -10.38
C SER A 32 -10.28 26.91 -10.16
N TYR A 33 -9.10 26.35 -10.35
CA TYR A 33 -8.80 24.94 -10.15
C TYR A 33 -7.50 24.75 -9.36
N ILE A 34 -7.40 23.62 -8.67
CA ILE A 34 -6.14 23.15 -8.12
C ILE A 34 -5.55 22.10 -9.10
N PHE A 35 -4.29 22.29 -9.45
CA PHE A 35 -3.56 21.35 -10.29
C PHE A 35 -2.48 20.64 -9.48
N VAL A 36 -2.44 19.30 -9.56
CA VAL A 36 -1.52 18.46 -8.84
C VAL A 36 -0.66 17.69 -9.84
N GLY A 37 0.66 17.82 -9.71
CA GLY A 37 1.59 17.17 -10.63
C GLY A 37 3.03 17.69 -10.43
N THR A 38 3.92 17.27 -11.31
CA THR A 38 5.33 17.69 -11.27
C THR A 38 5.57 18.87 -12.21
N ALA A 39 5.91 20.03 -11.63
CA ALA A 39 6.31 21.20 -12.41
C ALA A 39 7.74 21.06 -12.94
N LYS A 40 7.94 21.40 -14.22
CA LYS A 40 9.24 21.44 -14.91
C LYS A 40 9.44 22.79 -15.57
N VAL A 41 10.67 23.13 -15.82
CA VAL A 41 11.00 24.30 -16.66
C VAL A 41 11.47 23.80 -18.02
N LYS A 42 10.77 24.20 -19.09
CA LYS A 42 11.13 23.92 -20.49
C LYS A 42 11.20 25.24 -21.25
N ASN A 43 12.33 25.51 -21.87
CA ASN A 43 12.56 26.75 -22.65
C ASN A 43 12.23 28.04 -21.88
N GLY A 44 12.56 28.07 -20.59
CA GLY A 44 12.28 29.23 -19.72
C GLY A 44 10.79 29.34 -19.24
N MET A 45 9.91 28.43 -19.70
CA MET A 45 8.50 28.40 -19.28
C MET A 45 8.26 27.29 -18.26
N ARG A 46 7.41 27.55 -17.27
CA ARG A 46 6.94 26.54 -16.33
C ARG A 46 5.86 25.69 -16.98
N VAL A 47 6.07 24.38 -17.00
CA VAL A 47 5.17 23.42 -17.62
C VAL A 47 4.84 22.31 -16.63
N MET A 48 3.60 21.87 -16.61
CA MET A 48 3.17 20.66 -15.91
C MET A 48 2.44 19.75 -16.91
N GLU A 49 2.93 18.51 -17.03
CA GLU A 49 2.39 17.53 -17.99
C GLU A 49 1.50 16.54 -17.27
N GLN A 50 0.34 16.22 -17.86
CA GLN A 50 -0.64 15.25 -17.35
C GLN A 50 -1.06 15.53 -15.90
N ALA A 51 -1.20 16.83 -15.53
CA ALA A 51 -1.62 17.23 -14.20
C ALA A 51 -3.03 16.72 -13.87
N GLU A 52 -3.22 16.25 -12.65
CA GLU A 52 -4.55 16.08 -12.10
C GLU A 52 -5.15 17.47 -11.80
N TYR A 53 -6.46 17.58 -11.89
CA TYR A 53 -7.14 18.85 -11.65
C TYR A 53 -8.39 18.65 -10.77
N TYR A 54 -8.64 19.58 -9.88
CA TYR A 54 -9.73 19.53 -8.92
C TYR A 54 -10.37 20.92 -8.79
N LYS A 55 -11.68 20.96 -8.57
CA LYS A 55 -12.34 22.18 -8.08
C LYS A 55 -11.96 22.44 -6.63
N LEU A 56 -11.87 23.70 -6.22
CA LEU A 56 -11.43 24.08 -4.87
C LEU A 56 -12.17 23.33 -3.73
N PRO A 57 -13.53 23.23 -3.74
CA PRO A 57 -14.24 22.55 -2.66
C PRO A 57 -13.89 21.06 -2.57
N VAL A 58 -13.69 20.41 -3.72
CA VAL A 58 -13.34 19.00 -3.79
C VAL A 58 -11.94 18.78 -3.21
N TYR A 59 -10.98 19.61 -3.59
CA TYR A 59 -9.61 19.50 -3.10
C TYR A 59 -9.48 19.80 -1.61
N ALA A 60 -10.24 20.81 -1.11
CA ALA A 60 -10.27 21.13 0.32
C ALA A 60 -10.79 19.96 1.17
N GLY A 61 -11.78 19.20 0.68
CA GLY A 61 -12.24 17.96 1.32
C GLY A 61 -11.16 16.88 1.32
N MET A 62 -10.43 16.73 0.21
CA MET A 62 -9.35 15.74 0.09
C MET A 62 -8.14 16.05 0.98
N GLN A 63 -7.84 17.32 1.26
CA GLN A 63 -6.73 17.72 2.13
C GLN A 63 -6.92 17.34 3.60
N GLN A 64 -8.15 17.13 4.03
CA GLN A 64 -8.46 16.73 5.40
C GLN A 64 -8.22 15.22 5.64
N GLU A 65 -8.07 14.44 4.60
CA GLU A 65 -7.87 13.00 4.65
C GLU A 65 -6.52 12.61 4.04
N MET A 66 -5.86 11.62 4.65
CA MET A 66 -4.66 11.04 4.08
C MET A 66 -5.05 10.26 2.81
N GLN A 67 -4.48 10.66 1.68
CA GLN A 67 -4.78 10.02 0.39
C GLN A 67 -3.81 8.86 0.12
N PRO A 68 -4.31 7.65 -0.16
CA PRO A 68 -3.44 6.54 -0.52
C PRO A 68 -2.81 6.75 -1.90
N VAL A 69 -1.52 6.41 -2.00
CA VAL A 69 -0.77 6.41 -3.26
C VAL A 69 -0.33 4.97 -3.54
N TYR A 70 -0.78 4.42 -4.66
CA TYR A 70 -0.50 3.04 -5.05
C TYR A 70 0.62 2.96 -6.09
N PRO A 71 1.45 1.90 -6.06
CA PRO A 71 2.35 1.61 -7.17
C PRO A 71 1.52 1.21 -8.40
N LEU A 72 1.65 1.99 -9.47
CA LEU A 72 0.82 1.85 -10.66
C LEU A 72 1.59 1.22 -11.81
N THR A 73 0.87 0.45 -12.64
CA THR A 73 1.33 -0.03 -13.94
C THR A 73 0.71 0.77 -15.07
N SER A 74 1.26 0.64 -16.28
CA SER A 74 0.76 1.35 -17.46
C SER A 74 -0.74 1.08 -17.68
N GLY A 75 -1.50 2.13 -17.90
CA GLY A 75 -2.95 2.07 -18.12
C GLY A 75 -3.83 2.16 -16.89
N LEU A 76 -3.25 2.14 -15.67
CA LEU A 76 -3.99 2.30 -14.42
C LEU A 76 -3.70 3.68 -13.79
N SER A 77 -4.72 4.32 -13.26
CA SER A 77 -4.59 5.55 -12.49
C SER A 77 -4.82 5.30 -11.00
N ASN A 78 -4.23 6.12 -10.13
CA ASN A 78 -4.45 6.04 -8.68
C ASN A 78 -5.95 6.13 -8.34
N LYS A 79 -6.68 6.99 -9.04
CA LYS A 79 -8.14 7.13 -8.89
C LYS A 79 -8.91 5.86 -9.23
N THR A 80 -8.46 5.10 -10.23
CA THR A 80 -9.07 3.80 -10.58
C THR A 80 -8.87 2.78 -9.47
N PHE A 81 -7.65 2.72 -8.92
CA PHE A 81 -7.32 1.87 -7.76
C PHE A 81 -8.13 2.24 -6.52
N GLN A 82 -8.19 3.52 -6.17
CA GLN A 82 -8.98 4.01 -5.04
C GLN A 82 -10.45 3.61 -5.17
N LYS A 83 -11.06 3.76 -6.36
CA LYS A 83 -12.44 3.35 -6.59
C LYS A 83 -12.65 1.84 -6.44
N ALA A 84 -11.71 1.03 -6.92
CA ALA A 84 -11.79 -0.41 -6.76
C ALA A 84 -11.74 -0.83 -5.29
N ILE A 85 -10.81 -0.28 -4.51
CA ILE A 85 -10.71 -0.56 -3.07
C ILE A 85 -11.93 -0.06 -2.31
N MET A 86 -12.44 1.13 -2.65
CA MET A 86 -13.69 1.63 -2.07
C MET A 86 -14.87 0.68 -2.30
N ALA A 87 -14.95 0.08 -3.48
CA ALA A 87 -15.99 -0.90 -3.80
C ALA A 87 -15.86 -2.22 -3.01
N THR A 88 -14.67 -2.56 -2.51
CA THR A 88 -14.45 -3.76 -1.68
C THR A 88 -14.61 -3.52 -0.19
N ARG A 89 -14.90 -2.31 0.25
CA ARG A 89 -14.97 -1.93 1.66
C ARG A 89 -15.94 -2.78 2.47
N GLU A 90 -17.12 -3.08 1.92
CA GLU A 90 -18.10 -3.94 2.60
C GLU A 90 -17.59 -5.38 2.80
N LEU A 91 -16.80 -5.89 1.86
CA LEU A 91 -16.18 -7.22 1.98
C LEU A 91 -15.08 -7.21 3.04
N ILE A 92 -14.30 -6.14 3.12
CA ILE A 92 -13.26 -5.97 4.13
C ILE A 92 -13.87 -5.99 5.54
N CYS A 93 -14.99 -5.28 5.75
CA CYS A 93 -15.68 -5.25 7.03
C CYS A 93 -16.25 -6.61 7.47
N GLN A 94 -16.40 -7.57 6.55
CA GLN A 94 -16.92 -8.92 6.82
C GLN A 94 -15.80 -9.95 7.02
N MET A 95 -14.53 -9.54 6.98
CA MET A 95 -13.42 -10.48 7.16
C MET A 95 -13.31 -10.92 8.61
N ASP A 96 -13.27 -12.22 8.81
CA ASP A 96 -12.98 -12.81 10.11
C ASP A 96 -11.50 -12.68 10.46
N ASP A 97 -11.23 -12.41 11.73
CA ASP A 97 -9.86 -12.34 12.22
C ASP A 97 -9.37 -13.74 12.62
N TYR A 98 -8.31 -14.20 11.97
CA TYR A 98 -7.71 -15.52 12.23
C TYR A 98 -6.69 -15.51 13.38
N VAL A 99 -6.27 -14.33 13.86
CA VAL A 99 -5.40 -14.21 15.02
C VAL A 99 -6.27 -14.25 16.28
N PRO A 100 -6.02 -15.18 17.22
CA PRO A 100 -6.80 -15.31 18.45
C PRO A 100 -6.87 -14.00 19.24
N GLU A 101 -8.01 -13.75 19.88
CA GLU A 101 -8.25 -12.51 20.63
C GLU A 101 -7.22 -12.31 21.76
N GLU A 102 -6.81 -13.38 22.42
CA GLU A 102 -5.81 -13.33 23.49
C GLU A 102 -4.47 -12.81 22.96
N VAL A 103 -4.06 -13.25 21.76
CA VAL A 103 -2.82 -12.81 21.10
C VAL A 103 -2.93 -11.36 20.67
N ARG A 104 -4.09 -10.96 20.13
CA ARG A 104 -4.34 -9.57 19.74
C ARG A 104 -4.28 -8.62 20.94
N ALA A 105 -4.89 -9.04 22.06
CA ALA A 105 -4.89 -8.26 23.31
C ALA A 105 -3.49 -8.14 23.89
N GLU A 106 -2.72 -9.24 23.98
CA GLU A 106 -1.34 -9.26 24.48
C GLU A 106 -0.43 -8.31 23.71
N HIS A 107 -0.57 -8.30 22.39
CA HIS A 107 0.26 -7.48 21.50
C HIS A 107 -0.37 -6.14 21.13
N SER A 108 -1.51 -5.77 21.68
CA SER A 108 -2.25 -4.52 21.36
C SER A 108 -2.44 -4.34 19.86
N LEU A 109 -2.91 -5.38 19.18
CA LEU A 109 -3.17 -5.36 17.75
C LEU A 109 -4.64 -5.00 17.48
N MET A 110 -4.86 -4.17 16.45
CA MET A 110 -6.21 -3.89 15.96
C MET A 110 -6.78 -5.10 15.21
N GLU A 111 -8.08 -5.12 15.01
CA GLU A 111 -8.76 -6.14 14.20
C GLU A 111 -8.29 -6.15 12.76
N LEU A 112 -8.36 -7.31 12.10
CA LEU A 112 -7.91 -7.47 10.72
C LEU A 112 -8.68 -6.57 9.76
N SER A 113 -10.00 -6.56 9.86
CA SER A 113 -10.88 -5.72 9.02
C SER A 113 -10.56 -4.23 9.22
N GLU A 114 -10.36 -3.81 10.46
CA GLU A 114 -9.98 -2.44 10.80
C GLU A 114 -8.60 -2.07 10.24
N ALA A 115 -7.64 -3.00 10.28
CA ALA A 115 -6.32 -2.79 9.72
C ALA A 115 -6.35 -2.60 8.20
N TYR A 116 -7.12 -3.43 7.48
CA TYR A 116 -7.29 -3.28 6.04
C TYR A 116 -8.03 -2.01 5.65
N GLU A 117 -9.01 -1.58 6.42
CA GLU A 117 -9.68 -0.30 6.18
C GLU A 117 -8.70 0.87 6.39
N ASN A 118 -7.99 0.88 7.51
CA ASN A 118 -7.12 1.99 7.89
C ASN A 118 -5.78 2.04 7.18
N ILE A 119 -5.32 0.98 6.50
CA ILE A 119 -4.16 1.07 5.62
C ILE A 119 -4.49 1.86 4.34
N HIS A 120 -5.75 1.86 3.92
CA HIS A 120 -6.21 2.55 2.72
C HIS A 120 -6.85 3.91 3.02
N PHE A 121 -7.59 4.03 4.13
CA PHE A 121 -8.37 5.22 4.49
C PHE A 121 -8.14 5.61 5.96
N PRO A 122 -6.90 5.91 6.37
CA PRO A 122 -6.61 6.22 7.76
C PRO A 122 -7.17 7.57 8.17
N MET A 123 -7.80 7.64 9.33
CA MET A 123 -8.26 8.92 9.90
C MET A 123 -7.09 9.82 10.32
N ASN A 124 -5.96 9.25 10.72
CA ASN A 124 -4.76 9.96 11.13
C ASN A 124 -3.52 9.04 11.10
N GLN A 125 -2.34 9.64 11.28
CA GLN A 125 -1.07 8.93 11.21
C GLN A 125 -0.89 7.86 12.32
N ALA A 126 -1.49 8.05 13.50
CA ALA A 126 -1.40 7.08 14.58
C ALA A 126 -2.17 5.80 14.22
N VAL A 127 -3.38 5.93 13.70
CA VAL A 127 -4.20 4.81 13.21
C VAL A 127 -3.52 4.09 12.06
N LEU A 128 -2.93 4.83 11.10
CA LEU A 128 -2.15 4.25 10.01
C LEU A 128 -0.97 3.40 10.52
N LYS A 129 -0.22 3.89 11.51
CA LYS A 129 0.89 3.13 12.13
C LYS A 129 0.41 1.84 12.78
N ASN A 130 -0.73 1.86 13.45
CA ASN A 130 -1.31 0.67 14.05
C ASN A 130 -1.77 -0.35 12.99
N ALA A 131 -2.35 0.12 11.89
CA ALA A 131 -2.70 -0.73 10.75
C ALA A 131 -1.46 -1.39 10.12
N ILE A 132 -0.41 -0.61 9.86
CA ILE A 132 0.88 -1.14 9.36
C ILE A 132 1.45 -2.18 10.33
N ARG A 133 1.44 -1.89 11.64
CA ARG A 133 1.93 -2.82 12.66
C ARG A 133 1.15 -4.13 12.66
N ARG A 134 -0.19 -4.05 12.53
CA ARG A 134 -1.03 -5.25 12.47
C ARG A 134 -0.70 -6.08 11.24
N LEU A 135 -0.66 -5.50 10.06
CA LEU A 135 -0.39 -6.24 8.82
C LEU A 135 1.04 -6.82 8.78
N ALA A 136 2.03 -6.10 9.32
CA ALA A 136 3.37 -6.64 9.47
C ALA A 136 3.39 -7.83 10.45
N PHE A 137 2.64 -7.77 11.55
CA PHE A 137 2.50 -8.91 12.47
C PHE A 137 1.89 -10.11 11.75
N ASP A 138 0.87 -9.91 10.94
CA ASP A 138 0.19 -10.98 10.20
C ASP A 138 1.13 -11.70 9.23
N GLU A 139 1.96 -10.96 8.49
CA GLU A 139 2.95 -11.55 7.59
C GLU A 139 3.94 -12.46 8.35
N PHE A 140 4.45 -12.01 9.50
CA PHE A 140 5.35 -12.82 10.32
C PHE A 140 4.63 -14.01 10.99
N TYR A 141 3.43 -13.79 11.48
CA TYR A 141 2.63 -14.84 12.10
C TYR A 141 2.34 -15.97 11.12
N GLN A 142 1.90 -15.64 9.90
CA GLN A 142 1.67 -16.62 8.84
C GLN A 142 2.96 -17.36 8.47
N PHE A 143 4.05 -16.63 8.29
CA PHE A 143 5.35 -17.21 7.97
C PHE A 143 5.81 -18.21 9.04
N LEU A 144 5.73 -17.84 10.32
CA LEU A 144 6.12 -18.71 11.44
C LEU A 144 5.20 -19.94 11.56
N TYR A 145 3.90 -19.75 11.32
CA TYR A 145 2.93 -20.86 11.31
C TYR A 145 3.25 -21.86 10.18
N ASP A 146 3.53 -21.38 8.99
CA ASP A 146 3.88 -22.21 7.85
C ASP A 146 5.18 -22.99 8.11
N MET A 147 6.21 -22.33 8.64
CA MET A 147 7.46 -22.98 9.05
C MET A 147 7.25 -24.05 10.11
N ALA A 148 6.45 -23.77 11.13
CA ALA A 148 6.14 -24.75 12.19
C ALA A 148 5.38 -25.96 11.63
N SER A 149 4.45 -25.73 10.72
CA SER A 149 3.67 -26.75 10.04
C SER A 149 4.56 -27.65 9.16
N MET A 150 5.47 -27.05 8.39
CA MET A 150 6.47 -27.78 7.58
C MET A 150 7.40 -28.63 8.45
N LYS A 151 7.90 -28.08 9.55
CA LYS A 151 8.73 -28.81 10.50
C LYS A 151 8.00 -30.01 11.08
N LYS A 152 6.73 -29.85 11.49
CA LYS A 152 5.91 -30.95 12.01
C LYS A 152 5.73 -32.05 10.95
N THR A 153 5.45 -31.69 9.71
CA THR A 153 5.29 -32.64 8.60
C THR A 153 6.59 -33.39 8.33
N THR A 154 7.73 -32.71 8.34
CA THR A 154 9.05 -33.31 8.14
C THR A 154 9.44 -34.27 9.28
N GLN A 155 9.08 -33.94 10.52
CA GLN A 155 9.33 -34.80 11.69
C GLN A 155 8.49 -36.09 11.67
N LEU A 156 7.33 -36.07 10.99
CA LEU A 156 6.48 -37.28 10.83
C LEU A 156 6.96 -38.21 9.70
N GLN A 157 7.92 -37.80 8.86
CA GLN A 157 8.49 -38.67 7.86
C GLN A 157 9.55 -39.57 8.52
N GLU A 158 9.24 -40.85 8.59
CA GLU A 158 10.25 -41.83 8.99
C GLU A 158 11.38 -41.89 7.95
N ASN A 159 12.63 -41.84 8.43
CA ASN A 159 13.77 -42.05 7.55
C ASN A 159 13.74 -43.47 6.98
N LEU A 160 13.68 -43.59 5.66
CA LEU A 160 13.75 -44.87 4.94
C LEU A 160 15.02 -45.66 5.29
N HIS A 161 16.08 -44.96 5.71
CA HIS A 161 17.35 -45.55 6.15
C HIS A 161 17.62 -45.12 7.59
N LYS A 162 17.42 -46.04 8.55
CA LYS A 162 17.83 -45.81 9.94
C LYS A 162 19.33 -45.85 10.01
N ILE A 163 19.97 -44.73 10.27
CA ILE A 163 21.41 -44.69 10.56
C ILE A 163 21.59 -45.22 11.98
N VAL A 164 22.14 -46.40 12.08
CA VAL A 164 22.53 -46.96 13.38
C VAL A 164 23.89 -46.36 13.77
N GLN A 165 23.90 -45.64 14.88
CA GLN A 165 25.17 -45.11 15.43
C GLN A 165 26.10 -46.30 15.79
N GLY A 166 27.09 -46.52 14.95
CA GLY A 166 28.13 -47.45 15.24
C GLY A 166 29.10 -46.92 16.29
N LYS A 167 29.83 -47.84 17.00
CA LYS A 167 30.81 -47.48 18.01
C LYS A 167 31.84 -46.44 17.51
N ALA A 168 32.27 -46.56 16.25
CA ALA A 168 33.20 -45.61 15.63
C ALA A 168 32.66 -44.14 15.58
N VAL A 169 31.34 -43.94 15.43
CA VAL A 169 30.71 -42.59 15.43
C VAL A 169 30.67 -42.04 16.84
N ALA A 170 30.35 -42.88 17.84
CA ALA A 170 30.39 -42.50 19.24
C ALA A 170 31.79 -42.10 19.72
N ASP A 171 32.80 -42.90 19.33
CA ASP A 171 34.20 -42.61 19.65
C ASP A 171 34.69 -41.33 18.93
N TYR A 172 34.24 -41.08 17.72
CA TYR A 172 34.55 -39.82 17.02
C TYR A 172 33.95 -38.60 17.72
N ILE A 173 32.67 -38.67 18.08
CA ILE A 173 31.96 -37.59 18.76
C ILE A 173 32.61 -37.26 20.12
N SER A 174 33.02 -38.30 20.89
CA SER A 174 33.66 -38.14 22.21
C SER A 174 35.05 -37.49 22.13
N ASN A 175 35.70 -37.53 20.97
CA ASN A 175 37.01 -36.94 20.73
C ASN A 175 36.93 -35.53 20.07
N LEU A 176 35.74 -34.97 19.85
CA LEU A 176 35.60 -33.62 19.35
C LEU A 176 35.96 -32.61 20.48
N PRO A 177 36.68 -31.52 20.15
CA PRO A 177 37.18 -30.55 21.14
C PRO A 177 36.15 -29.58 21.68
N PHE A 178 34.87 -29.82 21.48
CA PHE A 178 33.74 -28.96 21.90
C PHE A 178 32.54 -29.78 22.34
#